data_7e1e92f18d0f19ffeac15625a1540717
#
_entry.id   7e1e92f18d0f19ffeac15625a1540717
#
_cell.length_a   1.000
_cell.length_b   1.000
_cell.length_c   1.000
_cell.angle_alpha   90.00
_cell.angle_beta   90.00
_cell.angle_gamma   90.00
#
_symmetry.space_group_name_H-M   'P 1'
#
loop_
_entity.id
_entity.type
_entity.pdbx_description
1 polymer ?
#
loop_
_entity_poly.entity_id
_entity_poly.type
_entity_poly.pdbx_seq_one_letter_code
_entity_poly.pdbx_strand_id
1 'polypeptide(L)'
;PMYFLALDVGTTHCKAAVVTATGEIMASSQQPTPTERTSHGQIYYAPEVFWQTAVTVMERAWEQAEVKISALGIASMAETGLLVDSRTGQPQSNVLPWYDTSAQQEMNRWSREFDPRERFLVTGLRPSPKYGLAKLLWLKAQGVDFTGKVWLSAADYIAMRLTGRMATEPTLAARTFAYSLRHKNWDQALLSQLGLPEELFPEVVASGAPIGYCRGEEPLTGLAGVPVGICGHDHVVATIALGMLTSGRVLNSMGTAEVLLGV
;
A
#
# COMPACT_ATOMS: atom_id res chain seq x y z
N PRO A 1 -0.64 15.48 -26.18
CA PRO A 1 -1.01 15.56 -24.76
C PRO A 1 -0.51 14.34 -24.00
N MET A 2 -0.13 14.50 -22.72
CA MET A 2 0.23 13.38 -21.83
C MET A 2 -1.01 13.00 -21.03
N TYR A 3 -1.30 11.70 -20.98
CA TYR A 3 -2.39 11.13 -20.20
C TYR A 3 -1.84 10.14 -19.18
N PHE A 4 -2.37 10.17 -17.98
CA PHE A 4 -1.96 9.33 -16.87
C PHE A 4 -3.12 8.46 -16.43
N LEU A 5 -2.85 7.20 -16.17
CA LEU A 5 -3.79 6.31 -15.51
C LEU A 5 -3.49 6.32 -14.02
N ALA A 6 -4.41 6.84 -13.23
CA ALA A 6 -4.33 6.88 -11.77
C ALA A 6 -5.19 5.77 -11.17
N LEU A 7 -4.62 5.01 -10.23
CA LEU A 7 -5.32 3.98 -9.46
C LEU A 7 -5.32 4.35 -7.98
N ASP A 8 -6.48 4.36 -7.36
CA ASP A 8 -6.71 4.53 -5.91
C ASP A 8 -7.31 3.24 -5.34
N VAL A 9 -6.53 2.53 -4.54
CA VAL A 9 -6.95 1.29 -3.89
C VAL A 9 -7.44 1.59 -2.49
N GLY A 10 -8.71 1.99 -2.39
CA GLY A 10 -9.35 2.38 -1.14
C GLY A 10 -9.97 1.22 -0.36
N THR A 11 -10.35 1.50 0.88
CA THR A 11 -10.96 0.51 1.81
C THR A 11 -12.29 -0.03 1.30
N THR A 12 -13.15 0.85 0.82
CA THR A 12 -14.52 0.51 0.38
C THR A 12 -14.65 0.41 -1.12
N HIS A 13 -13.86 1.17 -1.88
CA HIS A 13 -13.87 1.18 -3.33
C HIS A 13 -12.46 1.26 -3.88
N CYS A 14 -12.22 0.51 -4.94
CA CYS A 14 -11.09 0.69 -5.82
C CYS A 14 -11.53 1.57 -6.99
N LYS A 15 -10.72 2.58 -7.35
CA LYS A 15 -11.06 3.59 -8.37
C LYS A 15 -9.90 3.76 -9.33
N ALA A 16 -10.21 3.95 -10.60
CA ALA A 16 -9.23 4.35 -11.60
C ALA A 16 -9.75 5.55 -12.40
N ALA A 17 -8.85 6.42 -12.80
CA ALA A 17 -9.17 7.55 -13.66
C ALA A 17 -8.04 7.79 -14.67
N VAL A 18 -8.40 8.14 -15.88
CA VAL A 18 -7.48 8.70 -16.87
C VAL A 18 -7.54 10.21 -16.78
N VAL A 19 -6.39 10.83 -16.52
CA VAL A 19 -6.28 12.28 -16.32
C VAL A 19 -5.26 12.90 -17.27
N THR A 20 -5.49 14.16 -17.63
CA THR A 20 -4.49 14.95 -18.36
C THR A 20 -3.39 15.48 -17.42
N ALA A 21 -2.31 16.01 -17.98
CA ALA A 21 -1.26 16.69 -17.22
C ALA A 21 -1.76 17.93 -16.46
N THR A 22 -2.92 18.48 -16.82
CA THR A 22 -3.57 19.62 -16.17
C THR A 22 -4.60 19.21 -15.10
N GLY A 23 -4.78 17.90 -14.89
CA GLY A 23 -5.70 17.36 -13.88
C GLY A 23 -7.16 17.18 -14.35
N GLU A 24 -7.43 17.34 -15.65
CA GLU A 24 -8.76 17.08 -16.22
C GLU A 24 -9.01 15.56 -16.27
N ILE A 25 -10.16 15.10 -15.77
CA ILE A 25 -10.56 13.69 -15.80
C ILE A 25 -11.24 13.39 -17.14
N MET A 26 -10.62 12.52 -17.93
CA MET A 26 -11.12 12.07 -19.23
C MET A 26 -12.11 10.91 -19.09
N ALA A 27 -11.83 9.99 -18.20
CA ALA A 27 -12.67 8.84 -17.89
C ALA A 27 -12.39 8.35 -16.46
N SER A 28 -13.35 7.67 -15.86
CA SER A 28 -13.16 7.05 -14.55
C SER A 28 -14.02 5.81 -14.38
N SER A 29 -13.56 4.90 -13.56
CA SER A 29 -14.26 3.70 -13.16
C SER A 29 -14.05 3.41 -11.68
N GLN A 30 -15.05 2.81 -11.05
CA GLN A 30 -14.93 2.35 -9.66
C GLN A 30 -15.74 1.08 -9.44
N GLN A 31 -15.31 0.29 -8.46
CA GLN A 31 -16.11 -0.80 -7.93
C GLN A 31 -15.79 -1.05 -6.45
N PRO A 32 -16.68 -1.70 -5.70
CA PRO A 32 -16.42 -2.04 -4.30
C PRO A 32 -15.16 -2.89 -4.16
N THR A 33 -14.43 -2.70 -3.06
CA THR A 33 -13.33 -3.59 -2.65
C THR A 33 -13.93 -4.75 -1.85
N PRO A 34 -14.01 -5.97 -2.39
CA PRO A 34 -14.69 -7.09 -1.74
C PRO A 34 -13.97 -7.52 -0.47
N THR A 35 -14.71 -7.60 0.63
CA THR A 35 -14.20 -7.98 1.94
C THR A 35 -14.76 -9.33 2.35
N GLU A 36 -13.91 -10.20 2.86
CA GLU A 36 -14.28 -11.52 3.37
C GLU A 36 -14.02 -11.63 4.88
N ARG A 37 -14.66 -12.62 5.52
CA ARG A 37 -14.46 -12.94 6.94
C ARG A 37 -14.24 -14.43 7.13
N THR A 38 -13.28 -14.78 7.98
CA THR A 38 -13.13 -16.15 8.45
C THR A 38 -14.21 -16.50 9.48
N SER A 39 -14.38 -17.79 9.77
CA SER A 39 -15.27 -18.27 10.85
C SER A 39 -14.91 -17.72 12.24
N HIS A 40 -13.65 -17.29 12.43
CA HIS A 40 -13.15 -16.71 13.68
C HIS A 40 -13.20 -15.16 13.69
N GLY A 41 -13.82 -14.55 12.67
CA GLY A 41 -14.07 -13.12 12.61
C GLY A 41 -12.93 -12.28 12.01
N GLN A 42 -11.81 -12.87 11.60
CA GLN A 42 -10.76 -12.15 10.90
C GLN A 42 -11.28 -11.60 9.57
N ILE A 43 -10.95 -10.35 9.28
CA ILE A 43 -11.33 -9.67 8.05
C ILE A 43 -10.13 -9.70 7.09
N TYR A 44 -10.40 -9.95 5.82
CA TYR A 44 -9.36 -9.98 4.79
C TYR A 44 -9.92 -9.68 3.39
N TYR A 45 -9.02 -9.39 2.44
CA TYR A 45 -9.31 -9.44 1.03
C TYR A 45 -8.60 -10.65 0.43
N ALA A 46 -9.31 -11.46 -0.39
CA ALA A 46 -8.71 -12.52 -1.15
C ALA A 46 -7.75 -11.91 -2.19
N PRO A 47 -6.45 -12.29 -2.23
CA PRO A 47 -5.45 -11.60 -3.05
C PRO A 47 -5.79 -11.51 -4.53
N GLU A 48 -6.33 -12.59 -5.11
CA GLU A 48 -6.68 -12.60 -6.53
C GLU A 48 -7.92 -11.74 -6.83
N VAL A 49 -8.93 -11.77 -5.96
CA VAL A 49 -10.11 -10.90 -6.09
C VAL A 49 -9.70 -9.43 -5.95
N PHE A 50 -8.80 -9.13 -5.02
CA PHE A 50 -8.24 -7.79 -4.82
C PHE A 50 -7.49 -7.29 -6.07
N TRP A 51 -6.66 -8.15 -6.67
CA TRP A 51 -5.99 -7.87 -7.94
C TRP A 51 -6.97 -7.65 -9.08
N GLN A 52 -7.93 -8.56 -9.29
CA GLN A 52 -8.91 -8.46 -10.36
C GLN A 52 -9.79 -7.21 -10.24
N THR A 53 -10.08 -6.77 -9.01
CA THR A 53 -10.78 -5.50 -8.76
C THR A 53 -10.00 -4.31 -9.31
N ALA A 54 -8.69 -4.25 -9.05
CA ALA A 54 -7.82 -3.20 -9.58
C ALA A 54 -7.70 -3.26 -11.11
N VAL A 55 -7.52 -4.44 -11.68
CA VAL A 55 -7.45 -4.66 -13.14
C VAL A 55 -8.74 -4.16 -13.82
N THR A 56 -9.90 -4.55 -13.31
CA THR A 56 -11.19 -4.20 -13.90
C THR A 56 -11.44 -2.69 -13.94
N VAL A 57 -11.10 -1.96 -12.87
CA VAL A 57 -11.30 -0.50 -12.88
C VAL A 57 -10.30 0.22 -13.78
N MET A 58 -9.05 -0.28 -13.86
CA MET A 58 -8.04 0.26 -14.78
C MET A 58 -8.42 0.05 -16.24
N GLU A 59 -8.80 -1.17 -16.61
CA GLU A 59 -9.27 -1.52 -17.95
C GLU A 59 -10.42 -0.62 -18.40
N ARG A 60 -11.50 -0.55 -17.60
CA ARG A 60 -12.68 0.26 -17.93
C ARG A 60 -12.38 1.74 -18.09
N ALA A 61 -11.59 2.32 -17.19
CA ALA A 61 -11.22 3.74 -17.30
C ALA A 61 -10.35 4.01 -18.53
N TRP A 62 -9.41 3.12 -18.84
CA TRP A 62 -8.54 3.24 -19.99
C TRP A 62 -9.31 3.07 -21.32
N GLU A 63 -10.18 2.04 -21.43
CA GLU A 63 -10.99 1.81 -22.62
C GLU A 63 -11.93 2.99 -22.92
N GLN A 64 -12.59 3.55 -21.86
CA GLN A 64 -13.45 4.71 -22.01
C GLN A 64 -12.74 5.97 -22.47
N ALA A 65 -11.47 6.13 -22.09
CA ALA A 65 -10.70 7.31 -22.45
C ALA A 65 -10.19 7.28 -23.91
N GLU A 66 -10.01 6.10 -24.48
CA GLU A 66 -9.53 5.87 -25.86
C GLU A 66 -8.21 6.64 -26.17
N VAL A 67 -7.31 6.73 -25.19
CA VAL A 67 -6.05 7.47 -25.30
C VAL A 67 -4.84 6.59 -24.96
N LYS A 68 -3.68 7.01 -25.46
CA LYS A 68 -2.40 6.37 -25.08
C LYS A 68 -1.94 6.87 -23.72
N ILE A 69 -1.76 5.95 -22.77
CA ILE A 69 -1.28 6.25 -21.42
C ILE A 69 0.24 6.48 -21.42
N SER A 70 0.65 7.56 -20.77
CA SER A 70 2.07 7.96 -20.65
C SER A 70 2.73 7.38 -19.38
N ALA A 71 1.97 7.25 -18.28
CA ALA A 71 2.43 6.62 -17.04
C ALA A 71 1.21 6.16 -16.20
N LEU A 72 1.45 5.21 -15.31
CA LEU A 72 0.48 4.69 -14.35
C LEU A 72 0.98 4.98 -12.93
N GLY A 73 0.14 5.63 -12.12
CA GLY A 73 0.40 5.94 -10.72
C GLY A 73 -0.58 5.24 -9.79
N ILE A 74 -0.06 4.66 -8.69
CA ILE A 74 -0.86 3.91 -7.72
C ILE A 74 -0.78 4.58 -6.36
N ALA A 75 -1.94 4.94 -5.81
CA ALA A 75 -2.12 5.29 -4.41
C ALA A 75 -2.98 4.21 -3.73
N SER A 76 -2.83 4.04 -2.43
CA SER A 76 -3.69 3.12 -1.68
C SER A 76 -3.91 3.56 -0.23
N MET A 77 -4.92 2.94 0.38
CA MET A 77 -4.99 2.89 1.84
C MET A 77 -3.67 2.36 2.39
N ALA A 78 -3.20 2.93 3.49
CA ALA A 78 -2.02 2.45 4.18
C ALA A 78 -2.35 1.30 5.15
N GLU A 79 -1.33 0.75 5.79
CA GLU A 79 -1.36 -0.32 6.80
C GLU A 79 -1.98 -1.66 6.33
N THR A 80 -2.56 -1.68 5.14
CA THR A 80 -3.08 -2.88 4.49
C THR A 80 -1.98 -3.55 3.68
N GLY A 81 -1.82 -4.85 3.80
CA GLY A 81 -0.77 -5.56 3.08
C GLY A 81 -0.84 -7.08 3.23
N LEU A 82 0.09 -7.76 2.59
CA LEU A 82 0.19 -9.22 2.57
C LEU A 82 1.64 -9.69 2.47
N LEU A 83 1.85 -10.96 2.77
CA LEU A 83 3.10 -11.65 2.44
C LEU A 83 3.03 -12.23 1.03
N VAL A 84 4.12 -12.10 0.29
CA VAL A 84 4.35 -12.76 -0.99
C VAL A 84 5.65 -13.56 -0.97
N ASP A 85 5.75 -14.57 -1.81
CA ASP A 85 7.03 -15.25 -2.09
C ASP A 85 7.96 -14.29 -2.82
N SER A 86 9.18 -14.11 -2.31
CA SER A 86 10.16 -13.12 -2.82
C SER A 86 10.64 -13.39 -4.24
N ARG A 87 10.54 -14.62 -4.70
CA ARG A 87 11.02 -15.03 -6.02
C ARG A 87 9.90 -15.03 -7.07
N THR A 88 8.71 -15.48 -6.68
CA THR A 88 7.59 -15.68 -7.62
C THR A 88 6.53 -14.58 -7.55
N GLY A 89 6.49 -13.80 -6.46
CA GLY A 89 5.44 -12.82 -6.20
C GLY A 89 4.08 -13.44 -5.82
N GLN A 90 4.02 -14.77 -5.67
CA GLN A 90 2.78 -15.43 -5.29
C GLN A 90 2.36 -15.11 -3.87
N PRO A 91 1.08 -14.80 -3.62
CA PRO A 91 0.56 -14.54 -2.28
C PRO A 91 0.84 -15.71 -1.33
N GLN A 92 1.33 -15.39 -0.13
CA GLN A 92 1.60 -16.33 0.96
C GLN A 92 0.72 -16.07 2.18
N SER A 93 -0.10 -15.03 2.12
CA SER A 93 -1.18 -14.73 3.06
C SER A 93 -2.34 -14.05 2.33
N ASN A 94 -3.48 -13.92 2.99
CA ASN A 94 -4.51 -12.99 2.58
C ASN A 94 -4.01 -11.54 2.69
N VAL A 95 -4.66 -10.59 2.00
CA VAL A 95 -4.43 -9.17 2.20
C VAL A 95 -5.12 -8.77 3.51
N LEU A 96 -4.35 -8.30 4.48
CA LEU A 96 -4.81 -7.96 5.83
C LEU A 96 -5.12 -6.46 5.90
N PRO A 97 -6.40 -6.05 6.03
CA PRO A 97 -6.77 -4.65 6.02
C PRO A 97 -6.36 -3.92 7.30
N TRP A 98 -6.25 -2.59 7.22
CA TRP A 98 -5.85 -1.74 8.34
C TRP A 98 -6.81 -1.80 9.53
N TYR A 99 -8.09 -2.09 9.30
CA TYR A 99 -9.15 -2.14 10.30
C TYR A 99 -9.38 -3.54 10.88
N ASP A 100 -8.65 -4.56 10.42
CA ASP A 100 -8.65 -5.87 11.07
C ASP A 100 -7.93 -5.80 12.42
N THR A 101 -8.56 -6.36 13.45
CA THR A 101 -8.08 -6.29 14.83
C THR A 101 -7.41 -7.59 15.32
N SER A 102 -7.20 -8.56 14.44
CA SER A 102 -6.60 -9.87 14.79
C SER A 102 -5.22 -9.73 15.46
N ALA A 103 -4.46 -8.70 15.10
CA ALA A 103 -3.13 -8.42 15.66
C ALA A 103 -3.16 -7.70 17.03
N GLN A 104 -4.34 -7.40 17.62
CA GLN A 104 -4.44 -6.60 18.85
C GLN A 104 -3.71 -7.20 20.03
N GLN A 105 -3.85 -8.51 20.23
CA GLN A 105 -3.21 -9.18 21.36
C GLN A 105 -1.69 -9.16 21.27
N GLU A 106 -1.14 -9.45 20.09
CA GLU A 106 0.31 -9.43 19.84
C GLU A 106 0.87 -8.02 19.97
N MET A 107 0.18 -7.00 19.46
CA MET A 107 0.59 -5.62 19.64
C MET A 107 0.59 -5.19 21.10
N ASN A 108 -0.44 -5.55 21.88
CA ASN A 108 -0.52 -5.26 23.29
C ASN A 108 0.59 -5.96 24.09
N ARG A 109 0.92 -7.21 23.71
CA ARG A 109 2.02 -7.96 24.32
C ARG A 109 3.35 -7.28 24.06
N TRP A 110 3.65 -7.05 22.79
CA TRP A 110 4.93 -6.45 22.38
C TRP A 110 5.09 -5.01 22.89
N SER A 111 4.03 -4.21 22.95
CA SER A 111 4.08 -2.82 23.42
C SER A 111 4.50 -2.67 24.89
N ARG A 112 4.55 -3.77 25.65
CA ARG A 112 5.09 -3.79 27.05
C ARG A 112 6.61 -3.99 27.08
N GLU A 113 7.23 -4.35 25.98
CA GLU A 113 8.63 -4.73 25.88
C GLU A 113 9.53 -3.55 25.40
N PHE A 114 8.92 -2.39 25.06
CA PHE A 114 9.64 -1.23 24.58
C PHE A 114 9.08 0.09 25.15
N ASP A 115 9.90 1.15 25.13
CA ASP A 115 9.47 2.52 25.48
C ASP A 115 8.66 3.11 24.31
N PRO A 116 7.35 3.39 24.48
CA PRO A 116 6.52 3.99 23.44
C PRO A 116 7.04 5.36 22.96
N ARG A 117 7.74 6.10 23.80
CA ARG A 117 8.32 7.41 23.46
C ARG A 117 9.51 7.24 22.53
N GLU A 118 10.40 6.28 22.80
CA GLU A 118 11.53 5.98 21.94
C GLU A 118 11.03 5.53 20.55
N ARG A 119 10.06 4.61 20.52
CA ARG A 119 9.46 4.18 19.25
C ARG A 119 8.80 5.34 18.50
N PHE A 120 8.13 6.25 19.21
CA PHE A 120 7.55 7.44 18.58
C PHE A 120 8.62 8.34 17.95
N LEU A 121 9.77 8.53 18.61
CA LEU A 121 10.88 9.32 18.06
C LEU A 121 11.51 8.70 16.80
N VAL A 122 11.39 7.39 16.64
CA VAL A 122 11.90 6.67 15.45
C VAL A 122 10.87 6.67 14.31
N THR A 123 9.61 6.38 14.62
CA THR A 123 8.57 6.09 13.63
C THR A 123 7.55 7.21 13.43
N GLY A 124 7.44 8.16 14.36
CA GLY A 124 6.36 9.14 14.40
C GLY A 124 4.99 8.56 14.79
N LEU A 125 4.93 7.28 15.19
CA LEU A 125 3.68 6.55 15.41
C LEU A 125 3.57 6.05 16.86
N ARG A 126 2.32 5.94 17.34
CA ARG A 126 1.98 5.23 18.57
C ARG A 126 1.64 3.76 18.24
N PRO A 127 1.88 2.81 19.14
CA PRO A 127 1.54 1.40 18.93
C PRO A 127 0.06 1.22 18.54
N SER A 128 -0.19 0.42 17.51
CA SER A 128 -1.55 0.10 17.06
C SER A 128 -1.57 -1.22 16.28
N PRO A 129 -2.63 -2.05 16.38
CA PRO A 129 -2.75 -3.30 15.65
C PRO A 129 -2.87 -3.12 14.14
N LYS A 130 -3.17 -1.91 13.67
CA LYS A 130 -3.36 -1.62 12.24
C LYS A 130 -2.08 -1.68 11.42
N TYR A 131 -0.91 -1.47 12.03
CA TYR A 131 0.37 -1.41 11.32
C TYR A 131 0.85 -2.76 10.80
N GLY A 132 1.63 -2.75 9.72
CA GLY A 132 2.18 -3.95 9.11
C GLY A 132 2.96 -4.82 10.09
N LEU A 133 3.81 -4.21 10.94
CA LEU A 133 4.58 -4.95 11.94
C LEU A 133 3.69 -5.73 12.92
N ALA A 134 2.58 -5.15 13.37
CA ALA A 134 1.64 -5.85 14.25
C ALA A 134 1.06 -7.10 13.57
N LYS A 135 0.70 -6.99 12.29
CA LYS A 135 0.20 -8.12 11.48
C LYS A 135 1.26 -9.19 11.29
N LEU A 136 2.52 -8.79 11.10
CA LEU A 136 3.64 -9.73 10.99
C LEU A 136 3.88 -10.48 12.32
N LEU A 137 3.80 -9.80 13.46
CA LEU A 137 3.90 -10.44 14.77
C LEU A 137 2.74 -11.42 15.02
N TRP A 138 1.54 -11.05 14.59
CA TRP A 138 0.39 -11.96 14.65
C TRP A 138 0.58 -13.19 13.75
N LEU A 139 1.04 -13.01 12.51
CA LEU A 139 1.36 -14.12 11.59
C LEU A 139 2.45 -15.01 12.18
N LYS A 140 3.48 -14.43 12.81
CA LYS A 140 4.53 -15.18 13.51
C LYS A 140 3.96 -16.04 14.65
N ALA A 141 3.04 -15.50 15.43
CA ALA A 141 2.36 -16.23 16.50
C ALA A 141 1.48 -17.37 15.96
N GLN A 142 1.01 -17.28 14.70
CA GLN A 142 0.32 -18.36 13.99
C GLN A 142 1.28 -19.41 13.40
N GLY A 143 2.59 -19.28 13.59
CA GLY A 143 3.59 -20.22 13.08
C GLY A 143 4.01 -19.98 11.63
N VAL A 144 3.71 -18.80 11.05
CA VAL A 144 4.15 -18.48 9.68
C VAL A 144 5.68 -18.32 9.65
N ASP A 145 6.33 -19.09 8.78
CA ASP A 145 7.74 -18.91 8.43
C ASP A 145 7.89 -17.78 7.41
N PHE A 146 8.79 -16.84 7.68
CA PHE A 146 9.06 -15.68 6.82
C PHE A 146 10.21 -15.90 5.82
N THR A 147 10.88 -17.05 5.85
CA THR A 147 11.98 -17.35 4.93
C THR A 147 11.53 -17.21 3.48
N GLY A 148 12.25 -16.40 2.70
CA GLY A 148 11.93 -16.16 1.29
C GLY A 148 10.60 -15.43 1.04
N LYS A 149 10.10 -14.67 2.03
CA LYS A 149 8.88 -13.88 1.90
C LYS A 149 9.14 -12.40 2.06
N VAL A 150 8.31 -11.58 1.41
CA VAL A 150 8.33 -10.12 1.48
C VAL A 150 6.94 -9.62 1.84
N TRP A 151 6.88 -8.65 2.75
CA TRP A 151 5.67 -7.90 3.04
C TRP A 151 5.49 -6.77 2.04
N LEU A 152 4.34 -6.75 1.37
CA LEU A 152 3.95 -5.69 0.45
C LEU A 152 2.69 -4.99 0.95
N SER A 153 2.66 -3.66 0.86
CA SER A 153 1.42 -2.90 1.04
C SER A 153 0.45 -3.14 -0.13
N ALA A 154 -0.77 -2.64 -0.01
CA ALA A 154 -1.78 -2.78 -1.06
C ALA A 154 -1.28 -2.23 -2.42
N ALA A 155 -0.72 -1.00 -2.45
CA ALA A 155 -0.17 -0.41 -3.67
C ALA A 155 1.05 -1.17 -4.18
N ASP A 156 1.94 -1.59 -3.27
CA ASP A 156 3.15 -2.34 -3.63
C ASP A 156 2.80 -3.67 -4.30
N TYR A 157 1.78 -4.37 -3.78
CA TYR A 157 1.31 -5.62 -4.36
C TYR A 157 0.77 -5.44 -5.77
N ILE A 158 -0.09 -4.43 -6.00
CA ILE A 158 -0.61 -4.15 -7.33
C ILE A 158 0.53 -3.74 -8.28
N ALA A 159 1.45 -2.90 -7.84
CA ALA A 159 2.61 -2.48 -8.63
C ALA A 159 3.53 -3.68 -8.98
N MET A 160 3.74 -4.59 -8.03
CA MET A 160 4.49 -5.83 -8.27
C MET A 160 3.78 -6.73 -9.28
N ARG A 161 2.46 -6.90 -9.21
CA ARG A 161 1.68 -7.67 -10.18
C ARG A 161 1.81 -7.07 -11.60
N LEU A 162 1.81 -5.74 -11.72
CA LEU A 162 1.96 -5.06 -13.02
C LEU A 162 3.38 -5.16 -13.59
N THR A 163 4.42 -5.08 -12.75
CA THR A 163 5.81 -4.90 -13.20
C THR A 163 6.73 -6.09 -12.94
N GLY A 164 6.37 -6.93 -11.98
CA GLY A 164 7.23 -7.99 -11.44
C GLY A 164 8.29 -7.51 -10.47
N ARG A 165 8.35 -6.21 -10.13
CA ARG A 165 9.32 -5.66 -9.19
C ARG A 165 8.66 -5.36 -7.84
N MET A 166 9.31 -5.78 -6.76
CA MET A 166 8.90 -5.50 -5.39
C MET A 166 9.59 -4.24 -4.90
N ALA A 167 8.83 -3.21 -4.62
CA ALA A 167 9.29 -1.94 -4.06
C ALA A 167 8.16 -1.33 -3.24
N THR A 168 8.50 -0.40 -2.36
CA THR A 168 7.57 0.48 -1.65
C THR A 168 8.06 1.92 -1.69
N GLU A 169 7.29 2.86 -1.16
CA GLU A 169 7.69 4.24 -1.07
C GLU A 169 7.56 4.75 0.40
N PRO A 170 8.17 5.91 0.76
CA PRO A 170 8.32 6.33 2.15
C PRO A 170 7.01 6.46 2.94
N THR A 171 5.89 6.90 2.34
CA THR A 171 4.65 7.14 3.08
C THR A 171 3.94 5.83 3.45
N LEU A 172 4.05 4.79 2.63
CA LEU A 172 3.57 3.44 2.94
C LEU A 172 4.53 2.71 3.88
N ALA A 173 5.84 2.81 3.65
CA ALA A 173 6.86 2.24 4.53
C ALA A 173 6.72 2.77 5.97
N ALA A 174 6.51 4.08 6.15
CA ALA A 174 6.32 4.71 7.45
C ALA A 174 5.13 4.10 8.22
N ARG A 175 4.07 3.66 7.51
CA ARG A 175 2.87 3.07 8.13
C ARG A 175 3.02 1.59 8.51
N THR A 176 4.18 1.01 8.35
CA THR A 176 4.47 -0.36 8.82
C THR A 176 4.81 -0.43 10.30
N PHE A 177 5.24 0.66 10.95
CA PHE A 177 5.85 0.74 12.28
C PHE A 177 7.27 0.14 12.37
N ALA A 178 7.83 -0.30 11.24
CA ALA A 178 9.18 -0.89 11.14
C ALA A 178 10.16 0.03 10.38
N TYR A 179 9.70 1.20 9.92
CA TYR A 179 10.48 2.16 9.17
C TYR A 179 10.92 3.32 10.06
N SER A 180 12.21 3.65 10.04
CA SER A 180 12.77 4.79 10.74
C SER A 180 12.67 6.06 9.90
N LEU A 181 11.86 7.02 10.33
CA LEU A 181 11.78 8.35 9.69
C LEU A 181 13.11 9.10 9.79
N ARG A 182 13.87 8.90 10.87
CA ARG A 182 15.16 9.55 11.10
C ARG A 182 16.22 9.05 10.11
N HIS A 183 16.32 7.75 9.92
CA HIS A 183 17.34 7.12 9.06
C HIS A 183 16.82 6.89 7.63
N LYS A 184 15.54 7.13 7.38
CA LYS A 184 14.89 6.89 6.07
C LYS A 184 15.15 5.48 5.54
N ASN A 185 15.07 4.49 6.44
CA ASN A 185 15.31 3.08 6.13
C ASN A 185 14.58 2.18 7.12
N TRP A 186 14.51 0.89 6.81
CA TRP A 186 13.98 -0.13 7.72
C TRP A 186 14.82 -0.19 9.00
N ASP A 187 14.15 -0.38 10.15
CA ASP A 187 14.78 -0.50 11.47
C ASP A 187 15.30 -1.93 11.66
N GLN A 188 16.48 -2.19 11.11
CA GLN A 188 17.11 -3.52 11.13
C GLN A 188 17.35 -4.02 12.57
N ALA A 189 17.67 -3.12 13.49
CA ALA A 189 17.85 -3.49 14.90
C ALA A 189 16.56 -4.02 15.51
N LEU A 190 15.44 -3.37 15.22
CA LEU A 190 14.12 -3.83 15.64
C LEU A 190 13.74 -5.17 14.99
N LEU A 191 13.96 -5.33 13.68
CA LEU A 191 13.64 -6.57 12.98
C LEU A 191 14.46 -7.74 13.56
N SER A 192 15.74 -7.55 13.79
CA SER A 192 16.63 -8.53 14.43
C SER A 192 16.16 -8.89 15.84
N GLN A 193 15.81 -7.90 16.69
CA GLN A 193 15.29 -8.12 18.04
C GLN A 193 14.00 -8.95 18.02
N LEU A 194 13.14 -8.74 17.02
CA LEU A 194 11.89 -9.48 16.85
C LEU A 194 12.08 -10.83 16.16
N GLY A 195 13.31 -11.18 15.74
CA GLY A 195 13.60 -12.38 14.97
C GLY A 195 12.84 -12.42 13.65
N LEU A 196 12.78 -11.28 12.96
CA LEU A 196 12.25 -11.12 11.61
C LEU A 196 13.40 -10.97 10.61
N PRO A 197 13.32 -11.55 9.39
CA PRO A 197 14.36 -11.41 8.39
C PRO A 197 14.57 -9.96 7.95
N GLU A 198 15.80 -9.59 7.63
CA GLU A 198 16.13 -8.26 7.08
C GLU A 198 15.44 -8.01 5.73
N GLU A 199 15.30 -9.06 4.93
CA GLU A 199 14.71 -9.03 3.59
C GLU A 199 13.17 -9.04 3.61
N LEU A 200 12.55 -9.03 4.80
CA LEU A 200 11.09 -9.09 4.93
C LEU A 200 10.37 -7.90 4.32
N PHE A 201 11.05 -6.77 4.19
CA PHE A 201 10.49 -5.57 3.57
C PHE A 201 11.20 -5.22 2.27
N PRO A 202 10.47 -4.70 1.25
CA PRO A 202 11.05 -4.38 -0.04
C PRO A 202 11.92 -3.12 0.01
N GLU A 203 12.65 -2.88 -1.09
CA GLU A 203 13.37 -1.63 -1.33
C GLU A 203 12.44 -0.42 -1.24
N VAL A 204 12.91 0.66 -0.61
CA VAL A 204 12.17 1.93 -0.53
C VAL A 204 12.66 2.86 -1.64
N VAL A 205 11.77 3.26 -2.53
CA VAL A 205 12.03 4.15 -3.66
C VAL A 205 11.36 5.50 -3.45
N ALA A 206 11.72 6.52 -4.23
CA ALA A 206 11.06 7.82 -4.15
C ALA A 206 9.60 7.72 -4.61
N SER A 207 8.69 8.42 -3.91
CA SER A 207 7.25 8.44 -4.24
C SER A 207 7.02 8.89 -5.67
N GLY A 208 6.23 8.12 -6.43
CA GLY A 208 5.94 8.38 -7.84
C GLY A 208 7.06 8.06 -8.82
N ALA A 209 8.25 7.69 -8.35
CA ALA A 209 9.31 7.24 -9.25
C ALA A 209 8.92 5.92 -9.94
N PRO A 210 9.22 5.75 -11.23
CA PRO A 210 8.96 4.49 -11.92
C PRO A 210 9.73 3.34 -11.26
N ILE A 211 9.01 2.30 -10.83
CA ILE A 211 9.62 1.08 -10.32
C ILE A 211 9.86 0.03 -11.40
N GLY A 212 9.20 0.18 -12.55
CA GLY A 212 9.27 -0.73 -13.69
C GLY A 212 8.25 -0.34 -14.75
N TYR A 213 8.05 -1.24 -15.69
CA TYR A 213 7.11 -1.08 -16.78
C TYR A 213 6.00 -2.12 -16.69
N CYS A 214 4.78 -1.72 -17.03
CA CYS A 214 3.64 -2.63 -17.10
C CYS A 214 3.96 -3.77 -18.08
N ARG A 215 3.75 -5.02 -17.64
CA ARG A 215 3.97 -6.22 -18.47
C ARG A 215 2.92 -6.40 -19.55
N GLY A 216 1.77 -5.75 -19.41
CA GLY A 216 0.67 -5.86 -20.36
C GLY A 216 0.05 -7.25 -20.40
N GLU A 217 -0.13 -7.88 -19.26
CA GLU A 217 -0.90 -9.11 -19.16
C GLU A 217 -2.39 -8.83 -19.38
N GLU A 218 -3.11 -9.79 -19.97
CA GLU A 218 -4.54 -9.65 -20.21
C GLU A 218 -5.32 -9.27 -18.93
N PRO A 219 -6.28 -8.33 -19.02
CA PRO A 219 -6.75 -7.60 -20.21
C PRO A 219 -6.01 -6.27 -20.48
N LEU A 220 -4.90 -5.98 -19.78
CA LEU A 220 -4.16 -4.71 -19.85
C LEU A 220 -3.05 -4.70 -20.93
N THR A 221 -3.21 -5.49 -22.00
CA THR A 221 -2.19 -5.65 -23.07
C THR A 221 -1.76 -4.32 -23.71
N GLY A 222 -2.69 -3.40 -23.91
CA GLY A 222 -2.40 -2.08 -24.46
C GLY A 222 -1.64 -1.14 -23.53
N LEU A 223 -1.45 -1.52 -22.27
CA LEU A 223 -0.61 -0.81 -21.30
C LEU A 223 0.82 -1.36 -21.22
N ALA A 224 1.17 -2.36 -22.05
CA ALA A 224 2.53 -2.91 -22.09
C ALA A 224 3.58 -1.80 -22.32
N GLY A 225 4.63 -1.80 -21.48
CA GLY A 225 5.70 -0.81 -21.56
C GLY A 225 5.38 0.56 -20.94
N VAL A 226 4.18 0.76 -20.36
CA VAL A 226 3.85 1.97 -19.61
C VAL A 226 4.61 1.97 -18.29
N PRO A 227 5.35 3.05 -17.92
CA PRO A 227 6.02 3.15 -16.63
C PRO A 227 5.00 3.18 -15.48
N VAL A 228 5.29 2.44 -14.41
CA VAL A 228 4.44 2.30 -13.22
C VAL A 228 5.17 2.86 -12.00
N GLY A 229 4.53 3.78 -11.27
CA GLY A 229 5.03 4.36 -10.03
C GLY A 229 4.08 4.13 -8.85
N ILE A 230 4.63 3.95 -7.65
CA ILE A 230 3.89 3.94 -6.39
C ILE A 230 3.86 5.38 -5.89
N CYS A 231 2.67 5.99 -5.86
CA CYS A 231 2.50 7.39 -5.45
C CYS A 231 2.45 7.54 -3.93
N GLY A 232 1.86 6.55 -3.23
CA GLY A 232 1.89 6.50 -1.78
C GLY A 232 0.54 6.31 -1.08
N HIS A 233 0.54 6.68 0.20
CA HIS A 233 -0.64 6.66 1.05
C HIS A 233 -1.68 7.67 0.53
N ASP A 234 -2.91 7.22 0.31
CA ASP A 234 -4.02 7.96 -0.31
C ASP A 234 -4.23 9.36 0.30
N HIS A 235 -4.28 9.49 1.62
CA HIS A 235 -4.42 10.78 2.30
C HIS A 235 -3.25 11.73 2.02
N VAL A 236 -2.02 11.22 1.95
CA VAL A 236 -0.83 12.05 1.63
C VAL A 236 -0.86 12.51 0.18
N VAL A 237 -1.22 11.60 -0.74
CA VAL A 237 -1.38 11.94 -2.16
C VAL A 237 -2.48 12.97 -2.36
N ALA A 238 -3.62 12.84 -1.68
CA ALA A 238 -4.71 13.82 -1.70
C ALA A 238 -4.25 15.20 -1.19
N THR A 239 -3.40 15.25 -0.16
CA THR A 239 -2.82 16.50 0.36
C THR A 239 -2.02 17.24 -0.70
N ILE A 240 -1.20 16.50 -1.47
CA ILE A 240 -0.42 17.06 -2.59
C ILE A 240 -1.34 17.54 -3.71
N ALA A 241 -2.33 16.73 -4.10
CA ALA A 241 -3.28 17.08 -5.16
C ALA A 241 -4.08 18.34 -4.87
N LEU A 242 -4.36 18.61 -3.58
CA LEU A 242 -5.05 19.82 -3.12
C LEU A 242 -4.11 21.02 -2.94
N GLY A 243 -2.86 20.94 -3.36
CA GLY A 243 -1.88 22.02 -3.28
C GLY A 243 -1.46 22.37 -1.87
N MET A 244 -1.59 21.45 -0.91
CA MET A 244 -1.25 21.66 0.49
C MET A 244 0.23 21.36 0.74
N LEU A 245 1.11 22.13 0.08
CA LEU A 245 2.56 21.95 0.17
C LEU A 245 3.24 23.01 1.05
N THR A 246 2.46 23.91 1.64
CA THR A 246 2.98 25.01 2.48
C THR A 246 2.52 24.85 3.92
N SER A 247 3.41 25.13 4.86
CA SER A 247 3.13 25.12 6.30
C SER A 247 1.92 26.00 6.68
N GLY A 248 1.17 25.56 7.69
CA GLY A 248 0.00 26.25 8.21
C GLY A 248 -1.33 25.88 7.54
N ARG A 249 -1.33 24.93 6.62
CA ARG A 249 -2.55 24.37 6.03
C ARG A 249 -2.92 23.04 6.68
N VAL A 250 -4.21 22.78 6.81
CA VAL A 250 -4.75 21.53 7.34
C VAL A 250 -5.79 20.99 6.37
N LEU A 251 -5.63 19.73 5.98
CA LEU A 251 -6.65 18.94 5.28
C LEU A 251 -7.47 18.18 6.30
N ASN A 252 -8.79 18.29 6.25
CA ASN A 252 -9.70 17.35 6.89
C ASN A 252 -10.24 16.39 5.84
N SER A 253 -9.78 15.15 5.89
CA SER A 253 -10.26 14.06 5.03
C SER A 253 -11.32 13.26 5.78
N MET A 254 -12.58 13.38 5.36
CA MET A 254 -13.71 12.68 5.97
C MET A 254 -14.20 11.56 5.03
N GLY A 255 -14.15 10.32 5.51
CA GLY A 255 -14.62 9.13 4.80
C GLY A 255 -14.98 8.04 5.81
N THR A 256 -14.57 6.81 5.58
CA THR A 256 -14.69 5.70 6.54
C THR A 256 -13.94 6.00 7.86
N ALA A 257 -12.87 6.77 7.76
CA ALA A 257 -12.18 7.39 8.88
C ALA A 257 -12.09 8.90 8.67
N GLU A 258 -11.97 9.66 9.75
CA GLU A 258 -11.66 11.09 9.72
C GLU A 258 -10.18 11.27 10.04
N VAL A 259 -9.45 11.97 9.16
CA VAL A 259 -8.02 12.22 9.30
C VAL A 259 -7.73 13.69 9.09
N LEU A 260 -7.04 14.30 10.06
CA LEU A 260 -6.48 15.65 9.95
C LEU A 260 -5.02 15.55 9.54
N LEU A 261 -4.66 16.17 8.43
CA LEU A 261 -3.30 16.27 7.92
C LEU A 261 -2.85 17.72 7.95
N GLY A 262 -1.80 18.01 8.71
CA GLY A 262 -1.15 19.32 8.75
C GLY A 262 0.16 19.32 7.97
N VAL A 263 0.49 20.44 7.33
CA VAL A 263 1.75 20.70 6.64
C VAL A 263 2.51 21.83 7.31
#